data_ed480c329eb839358f35c12f1c0468e8
#
_entry.id   ed480c329eb839358f35c12f1c0468e8
#
_cell.length_a   1.000
_cell.length_b   1.000
_cell.length_c   1.000
_cell.angle_alpha   90.00
_cell.angle_beta   90.00
_cell.angle_gamma   90.00
#
_symmetry.space_group_name_H-M   'P 1'
#
loop_
_entity.id
_entity.type
_entity.pdbx_description
1 polymer ?
#
loop_
_entity_poly.entity_id
_entity_poly.type
_entity_poly.pdbx_seq_one_letter_code
_entity_poly.pdbx_strand_id
1 'polypeptide(L)'
;MQMAIDQAKEADYPFGAVIVRDGRVLALGRNSAKRNADPTAHAEMVAIRAFLNGHEPDDLKEATLYSSGEPCVMCMGAIIWCGIKRLVFAATIAQMSARIGQIDITAKQIANATAFSNIEIAGGFMSAPAMELFPKDKP
;
A
#
# COMPACT_ATOMS: atom_id res chain seq x y z
N MET A 1 11.13 1.56 1.17
CA MET A 1 10.38 0.66 2.08
C MET A 1 10.47 1.09 3.55
N GLN A 2 11.62 1.41 4.09
CA GLN A 2 11.72 1.81 5.51
C GLN A 2 10.75 2.94 5.88
N MET A 3 10.63 3.96 5.05
CA MET A 3 9.68 5.06 5.28
C MET A 3 8.21 4.60 5.32
N ALA A 4 7.84 3.61 4.51
CA ALA A 4 6.49 3.04 4.57
C ALA A 4 6.25 2.31 5.90
N ILE A 5 7.23 1.56 6.38
CA ILE A 5 7.19 0.91 7.69
C ILE A 5 7.13 1.95 8.81
N ASP A 6 7.88 3.05 8.69
CA ASP A 6 7.84 4.13 9.69
C ASP A 6 6.46 4.83 9.73
N GLN A 7 5.81 5.03 8.57
CA GLN A 7 4.43 5.49 8.54
C GLN A 7 3.47 4.51 9.24
N ALA A 8 3.70 3.21 9.09
CA ALA A 8 2.88 2.17 9.72
C ALA A 8 2.96 2.17 11.25
N LYS A 9 4.09 2.57 11.83
CA LYS A 9 4.28 2.66 13.30
C LYS A 9 3.36 3.68 13.96
N GLU A 10 2.97 4.73 13.22
CA GLU A 10 2.14 5.84 13.72
C GLU A 10 0.69 5.77 13.22
N ALA A 11 0.34 4.69 12.52
CA ALA A 11 -0.96 4.50 11.90
C ALA A 11 -2.00 3.95 12.88
N ASP A 12 -3.28 4.09 12.54
CA ASP A 12 -4.40 3.53 13.32
C ASP A 12 -4.43 1.99 13.25
N TYR A 13 -4.03 1.44 12.12
CA TYR A 13 -3.69 0.04 11.87
C TYR A 13 -2.30 0.01 11.21
N PRO A 14 -1.49 -1.04 11.39
CA PRO A 14 -0.06 -1.02 11.08
C PRO A 14 0.24 -1.05 9.57
N PHE A 15 -0.29 -0.06 8.84
CA PHE A 15 -0.10 0.10 7.40
C PHE A 15 0.39 1.50 7.06
N GLY A 16 1.43 1.56 6.25
CA GLY A 16 2.03 2.78 5.74
C GLY A 16 2.38 2.65 4.26
N ALA A 17 2.34 3.76 3.54
CA ALA A 17 2.64 3.82 2.12
C ALA A 17 3.43 5.08 1.76
N VAL A 18 4.23 4.98 0.71
CA VAL A 18 5.06 6.07 0.19
C VAL A 18 5.02 6.04 -1.33
N ILE A 19 4.76 7.18 -1.96
CA ILE A 19 4.85 7.33 -3.42
C ILE A 19 6.16 8.03 -3.75
N VAL A 20 6.94 7.40 -4.64
CA VAL A 20 8.26 7.86 -5.07
C VAL A 20 8.30 7.96 -6.59
N ARG A 21 8.90 9.04 -7.10
CA ARG A 21 9.22 9.20 -8.51
C ARG A 21 10.60 9.85 -8.64
N ASP A 22 11.44 9.34 -9.54
CA ASP A 22 12.78 9.86 -9.80
C ASP A 22 13.62 10.03 -8.52
N GLY A 23 13.55 9.06 -7.60
CA GLY A 23 14.26 9.08 -6.34
C GLY A 23 13.72 10.07 -5.29
N ARG A 24 12.60 10.76 -5.58
CA ARG A 24 11.98 11.74 -4.67
C ARG A 24 10.72 11.17 -4.06
N VAL A 25 10.56 11.38 -2.76
CA VAL A 25 9.31 11.12 -2.04
C VAL A 25 8.31 12.22 -2.37
N LEU A 26 7.20 11.86 -2.99
CA LEU A 26 6.17 12.80 -3.41
C LEU A 26 4.92 12.77 -2.53
N ALA A 27 4.65 11.66 -1.87
CA ALA A 27 3.55 11.54 -0.91
C ALA A 27 3.82 10.46 0.12
N LEU A 28 3.26 10.66 1.29
CA LEU A 28 3.24 9.71 2.41
C LEU A 28 1.80 9.41 2.77
N GLY A 29 1.54 8.17 3.19
CA GLY A 29 0.25 7.74 3.70
C GLY A 29 0.41 6.81 4.89
N ARG A 30 -0.48 6.97 5.86
CA ARG A 30 -0.66 6.02 6.97
C ARG A 30 -2.13 5.68 7.10
N ASN A 31 -2.43 4.49 7.53
CA ASN A 31 -3.81 4.14 7.81
C ASN A 31 -4.39 5.11 8.84
N SER A 32 -5.46 5.78 8.48
CA SER A 32 -6.14 6.81 9.27
C SER A 32 -7.63 6.52 9.44
N ALA A 33 -8.02 5.26 9.33
CA ALA A 33 -9.43 4.85 9.31
C ALA A 33 -10.18 5.25 10.58
N LYS A 34 -9.55 5.10 11.76
CA LYS A 34 -10.15 5.47 13.05
C LYS A 34 -10.20 6.98 13.25
N ARG A 35 -9.05 7.66 13.10
CA ARG A 35 -8.96 9.11 13.36
C ARG A 35 -9.78 9.95 12.39
N ASN A 36 -10.00 9.46 11.19
CA ASN A 36 -10.80 10.15 10.17
C ASN A 36 -12.26 9.67 10.12
N ALA A 37 -12.64 8.66 10.89
CA ALA A 37 -13.94 7.98 10.79
C ALA A 37 -14.26 7.56 9.33
N ASP A 38 -13.25 7.11 8.60
CA ASP A 38 -13.32 6.71 7.19
C ASP A 38 -12.69 5.32 7.00
N PRO A 39 -13.48 4.24 6.90
CA PRO A 39 -12.96 2.89 6.69
C PRO A 39 -12.12 2.71 5.43
N THR A 40 -12.23 3.63 4.47
CA THR A 40 -11.44 3.58 3.22
C THR A 40 -10.10 4.29 3.32
N ALA A 41 -9.81 4.98 4.43
CA ALA A 41 -8.55 5.69 4.64
C ALA A 41 -7.37 4.74 4.94
N HIS A 42 -7.18 3.74 4.08
CA HIS A 42 -6.00 2.89 4.07
C HIS A 42 -4.77 3.71 3.64
N ALA A 43 -3.59 3.26 4.03
CA ALA A 43 -2.34 3.99 3.80
C ALA A 43 -2.12 4.35 2.31
N GLU A 44 -2.38 3.41 1.42
CA GLU A 44 -2.25 3.60 -0.03
C GLU A 44 -3.24 4.64 -0.54
N MET A 45 -4.50 4.58 -0.09
CA MET A 45 -5.52 5.57 -0.46
C MET A 45 -5.15 6.96 0.05
N VAL A 46 -4.64 7.06 1.27
CA VAL A 46 -4.18 8.34 1.85
C VAL A 46 -3.00 8.89 1.05
N ALA A 47 -2.02 8.06 0.70
CA ALA A 47 -0.86 8.47 -0.11
C ALA A 47 -1.27 8.95 -1.51
N ILE A 48 -2.16 8.22 -2.20
CA ILE A 48 -2.67 8.60 -3.53
C ILE A 48 -3.40 9.94 -3.46
N ARG A 49 -4.30 10.13 -2.49
CA ARG A 49 -5.03 11.39 -2.33
C ARG A 49 -4.10 12.56 -1.99
N ALA A 50 -3.10 12.33 -1.12
CA ALA A 50 -2.09 13.33 -0.79
C ALA A 50 -1.27 13.73 -2.02
N PHE A 51 -0.88 12.76 -2.86
CA PHE A 51 -0.19 13.01 -4.11
C PHE A 51 -1.02 13.89 -5.05
N LEU A 52 -2.29 13.55 -5.26
CA LEU A 52 -3.18 14.25 -6.17
C LEU A 52 -3.53 15.68 -5.73
N ASN A 53 -3.29 16.04 -4.47
CA ASN A 53 -3.44 17.41 -3.99
C ASN A 53 -2.38 18.38 -4.53
N GLY A 54 -1.26 17.88 -5.06
CA GLY A 54 -0.16 18.73 -5.51
C GLY A 54 0.45 18.34 -6.86
N HIS A 55 -0.07 17.27 -7.49
CA HIS A 55 0.46 16.74 -8.74
C HIS A 55 -0.66 16.33 -9.69
N GLU A 56 -0.33 16.30 -10.98
CA GLU A 56 -1.27 15.81 -11.98
C GLU A 56 -1.43 14.28 -11.92
N PRO A 57 -2.61 13.73 -12.21
CA PRO A 57 -2.83 12.28 -12.20
C PRO A 57 -1.87 11.50 -13.10
N ASP A 58 -1.48 12.05 -14.22
CA ASP A 58 -0.55 11.42 -15.17
C ASP A 58 0.86 11.23 -14.60
N ASP A 59 1.22 12.00 -13.59
CA ASP A 59 2.52 11.86 -12.91
C ASP A 59 2.63 10.52 -12.13
N LEU A 60 1.51 9.91 -11.76
CA LEU A 60 1.47 8.59 -11.13
C LEU A 60 1.94 7.47 -12.05
N LYS A 61 1.84 7.64 -13.36
CA LYS A 61 2.23 6.62 -14.36
C LYS A 61 3.72 6.30 -14.35
N GLU A 62 4.55 7.19 -13.82
CA GLU A 62 6.00 6.98 -13.65
C GLU A 62 6.39 6.73 -12.19
N ALA A 63 5.43 6.63 -11.29
CA ALA A 63 5.68 6.49 -9.86
C ALA A 63 5.77 5.03 -9.43
N THR A 64 6.47 4.83 -8.31
CA THR A 64 6.47 3.60 -7.53
C THR A 64 5.75 3.84 -6.21
N LEU A 65 4.82 2.97 -5.86
CA LEU A 65 4.20 2.94 -4.55
C LEU A 65 4.86 1.85 -3.71
N TYR A 66 5.39 2.25 -2.55
CA TYR A 66 5.89 1.34 -1.51
C TYR A 66 4.84 1.20 -0.43
N SER A 67 4.46 -0.02 -0.09
CA SER A 67 3.51 -0.30 0.99
C SER A 67 4.10 -1.27 2.01
N SER A 68 3.88 -1.02 3.29
CA SER A 68 4.35 -1.90 4.37
C SER A 68 3.61 -3.25 4.40
N GLY A 69 2.43 -3.32 3.81
CA GLY A 69 1.67 -4.54 3.58
C GLY A 69 1.19 -4.65 2.13
N GLU A 70 1.00 -5.86 1.65
CA GLU A 70 0.41 -6.10 0.34
C GLU A 70 -0.97 -5.42 0.24
N PRO A 71 -1.20 -4.55 -0.76
CA PRO A 71 -2.46 -3.83 -0.88
C PRO A 71 -3.67 -4.76 -0.98
N CYS A 72 -4.72 -4.44 -0.23
CA CYS A 72 -6.00 -5.12 -0.34
C CYS A 72 -6.68 -4.85 -1.69
N VAL A 73 -7.79 -5.55 -1.95
CA VAL A 73 -8.56 -5.41 -3.21
C VAL A 73 -8.91 -3.96 -3.53
N MET A 74 -9.36 -3.19 -2.54
CA MET A 74 -9.70 -1.76 -2.71
C MET A 74 -8.49 -0.94 -3.13
N CYS A 75 -7.39 -1.05 -2.39
CA CYS A 75 -6.17 -0.28 -2.66
C CYS A 75 -5.51 -0.70 -3.97
N MET A 76 -5.46 -2.01 -4.25
CA MET A 76 -4.90 -2.50 -5.51
C MET A 76 -5.73 -2.04 -6.70
N GLY A 77 -7.06 -2.03 -6.60
CA GLY A 77 -7.94 -1.44 -7.61
C GLY A 77 -7.62 0.04 -7.85
N ALA A 78 -7.48 0.82 -6.79
CA ALA A 78 -7.11 2.24 -6.91
C ALA A 78 -5.72 2.43 -7.55
N ILE A 79 -4.72 1.64 -7.16
CA ILE A 79 -3.36 1.65 -7.74
C ILE A 79 -3.42 1.43 -9.25
N ILE A 80 -4.20 0.45 -9.70
CA ILE A 80 -4.39 0.13 -11.13
C ILE A 80 -5.10 1.27 -11.86
N TRP A 81 -6.19 1.79 -11.32
CA TRP A 81 -6.92 2.90 -11.95
C TRP A 81 -6.10 4.19 -12.04
N CYS A 82 -5.22 4.43 -11.08
CA CYS A 82 -4.26 5.54 -11.11
C CYS A 82 -3.11 5.33 -12.11
N GLY A 83 -2.95 4.12 -12.64
CA GLY A 83 -1.88 3.81 -13.58
C GLY A 83 -0.48 3.80 -12.97
N ILE A 84 -0.36 3.58 -11.66
CA ILE A 84 0.95 3.50 -10.98
C ILE A 84 1.80 2.41 -11.64
N LYS A 85 3.03 2.76 -12.00
CA LYS A 85 3.93 1.90 -12.78
C LYS A 85 4.44 0.70 -12.01
N ARG A 86 4.78 0.89 -10.74
CA ARG A 86 5.38 -0.14 -9.89
C ARG A 86 4.79 -0.15 -8.50
N LEU A 87 4.56 -1.34 -7.98
CA LEU A 87 4.21 -1.60 -6.59
C LEU A 87 5.31 -2.45 -5.94
N VAL A 88 5.79 -2.01 -4.78
CA VAL A 88 6.68 -2.78 -3.91
C VAL A 88 6.04 -2.87 -2.53
N PHE A 89 5.85 -4.08 -2.01
CA PHE A 89 5.29 -4.24 -0.68
C PHE A 89 6.15 -5.15 0.21
N ALA A 90 6.01 -4.99 1.53
CA ALA A 90 6.75 -5.76 2.51
C ALA A 90 5.99 -7.03 2.93
N ALA A 91 5.07 -6.96 3.88
CA ALA A 91 4.29 -8.10 4.35
C ALA A 91 3.30 -8.59 3.29
N THR A 92 3.24 -9.89 3.04
CA THR A 92 2.28 -10.47 2.09
C THR A 92 0.90 -10.65 2.74
N ILE A 93 -0.16 -10.73 1.92
CA ILE A 93 -1.51 -11.06 2.41
C ILE A 93 -1.49 -12.36 3.21
N ALA A 94 -0.81 -13.39 2.74
CA ALA A 94 -0.71 -14.68 3.45
C ALA A 94 -0.10 -14.53 4.85
N GLN A 95 0.95 -13.72 5.00
CA GLN A 95 1.56 -13.44 6.31
C GLN A 95 0.60 -12.66 7.22
N MET A 96 -0.07 -11.65 6.67
CA MET A 96 -1.00 -10.83 7.44
C MET A 96 -2.27 -11.59 7.83
N SER A 97 -2.83 -12.41 6.94
CA SER A 97 -4.03 -13.23 7.20
C SER A 97 -3.83 -14.22 8.34
N ALA A 98 -2.59 -14.64 8.60
CA ALA A 98 -2.27 -15.48 9.74
C ALA A 98 -2.44 -14.75 11.10
N ARG A 99 -2.48 -13.41 11.10
CA ARG A 99 -2.51 -12.59 12.31
C ARG A 99 -3.72 -11.69 12.44
N ILE A 100 -4.23 -11.19 11.32
CA ILE A 100 -5.41 -10.28 11.27
C ILE A 100 -6.34 -10.71 10.13
N GLY A 101 -7.59 -10.27 10.15
CA GLY A 101 -8.52 -10.50 9.05
C GLY A 101 -8.08 -9.76 7.78
N GLN A 102 -8.08 -10.47 6.65
CA GLN A 102 -7.77 -9.93 5.33
C GLN A 102 -8.78 -10.47 4.29
N ILE A 103 -8.89 -9.75 3.19
CA ILE A 103 -9.50 -10.29 1.97
C ILE A 103 -8.39 -11.05 1.24
N ASP A 104 -8.49 -12.39 1.19
CA ASP A 104 -7.43 -13.29 0.70
C ASP A 104 -7.33 -13.31 -0.84
N ILE A 105 -7.20 -12.14 -1.45
CA ILE A 105 -6.96 -11.95 -2.89
C ILE A 105 -5.67 -11.14 -3.03
N THR A 106 -4.67 -11.72 -3.66
CA THR A 106 -3.35 -11.08 -3.79
C THR A 106 -3.35 -9.93 -4.80
N ALA A 107 -2.43 -9.00 -4.64
CA ALA A 107 -2.20 -7.91 -5.59
C ALA A 107 -1.97 -8.44 -7.01
N LYS A 108 -1.22 -9.54 -7.15
CA LYS A 108 -0.95 -10.18 -8.43
C LYS A 108 -2.22 -10.76 -9.09
N GLN A 109 -3.11 -11.37 -8.31
CA GLN A 109 -4.38 -11.88 -8.84
C GLN A 109 -5.24 -10.75 -9.40
N ILE A 110 -5.29 -9.60 -8.73
CA ILE A 110 -6.03 -8.42 -9.19
C ILE A 110 -5.38 -7.86 -10.45
N ALA A 111 -4.07 -7.72 -10.50
CA ALA A 111 -3.34 -7.24 -11.67
C ALA A 111 -3.56 -8.16 -12.88
N ASN A 112 -3.51 -9.47 -12.69
CA ASN A 112 -3.72 -10.45 -13.77
C ASN A 112 -5.18 -10.46 -14.30
N ALA A 113 -6.14 -10.01 -13.52
CA ALA A 113 -7.54 -9.85 -13.95
C ALA A 113 -7.77 -8.58 -14.77
N THR A 114 -6.74 -7.76 -14.97
CA THR A 114 -6.82 -6.45 -15.59
C THR A 114 -6.15 -6.48 -16.97
N ALA A 115 -6.90 -6.19 -18.04
CA ALA A 115 -6.36 -6.18 -19.40
C ALA A 115 -5.61 -4.88 -19.76
N PHE A 116 -5.75 -3.81 -18.98
CA PHE A 116 -5.27 -2.46 -19.31
C PHE A 116 -4.09 -2.00 -18.42
N SER A 117 -3.56 -2.85 -17.55
CA SER A 117 -2.45 -2.49 -16.67
C SER A 117 -1.29 -3.46 -16.84
N ASN A 118 -0.08 -2.92 -16.92
CA ASN A 118 1.20 -3.65 -16.94
C ASN A 118 2.02 -3.30 -15.69
N ILE A 119 1.37 -3.19 -14.54
CA ILE A 119 2.05 -2.84 -13.29
C ILE A 119 3.12 -3.88 -12.92
N GLU A 120 4.31 -3.41 -12.58
CA GLU A 120 5.38 -4.22 -12.02
C GLU A 120 5.15 -4.42 -10.51
N ILE A 121 5.13 -5.66 -10.04
CA ILE A 121 4.88 -5.98 -8.63
C ILE A 121 6.06 -6.75 -8.06
N ALA A 122 6.61 -6.26 -6.95
CA ALA A 122 7.60 -6.94 -6.14
C ALA A 122 7.13 -7.00 -4.67
N GLY A 123 7.08 -8.18 -4.09
CA GLY A 123 6.60 -8.39 -2.73
C GLY A 123 7.60 -9.11 -1.82
N GLY A 124 7.38 -9.02 -0.52
CA GLY A 124 8.20 -9.68 0.50
C GLY A 124 9.46 -8.89 0.88
N PHE A 125 9.68 -7.71 0.33
CA PHE A 125 10.84 -6.89 0.65
C PHE A 125 10.70 -6.24 2.03
N MET A 126 11.58 -6.59 2.97
CA MET A 126 11.51 -6.17 4.38
C MET A 126 10.23 -6.65 5.10
N SER A 127 9.74 -7.83 4.76
CA SER A 127 8.51 -8.35 5.37
C SER A 127 8.64 -8.60 6.88
N ALA A 128 9.80 -9.07 7.35
CA ALA A 128 10.01 -9.34 8.78
C ALA A 128 9.85 -8.07 9.64
N PRO A 129 10.54 -6.94 9.36
CA PRO A 129 10.30 -5.69 10.10
C PRO A 129 8.86 -5.18 10.03
N ALA A 130 8.20 -5.33 8.88
CA ALA A 130 6.79 -4.94 8.75
C ALA A 130 5.88 -5.82 9.63
N MET A 131 6.12 -7.12 9.65
CA MET A 131 5.33 -8.07 10.44
C MET A 131 5.50 -7.93 11.95
N GLU A 132 6.56 -7.29 12.43
CA GLU A 132 6.74 -6.97 13.86
C GLU A 132 5.67 -6.00 14.39
N LEU A 133 5.04 -5.22 13.50
CA LEU A 133 3.99 -4.28 13.87
C LEU A 133 2.61 -4.93 14.05
N PHE A 134 2.45 -6.18 13.63
CA PHE A 134 1.20 -6.91 13.73
C PHE A 134 1.14 -7.75 15.02
N PRO A 135 -0.07 -7.99 15.57
CA PRO A 135 -0.23 -8.90 16.71
C PRO A 135 0.46 -10.25 16.42
N LYS A 136 1.08 -10.86 17.44
CA LYS A 136 1.72 -12.16 17.27
C LYS A 136 0.71 -13.28 17.09
N ASP A 137 -0.42 -13.15 17.78
CA ASP A 137 -1.53 -14.12 17.75
C ASP A 137 -2.77 -13.46 17.16
N LYS A 138 -3.56 -14.25 16.44
CA LYS A 138 -4.84 -13.81 15.91
C LYS A 138 -5.80 -13.57 17.10
N PRO A 139 -6.42 -12.38 17.21
CA PRO A 139 -7.37 -12.10 18.28
C PRO A 139 -8.61 -12.99 18.23
#